data_25157c15517f3f996b9897928ec67222
#
_entry.id   25157c15517f3f996b9897928ec67222
#
_cell.length_a   1.000
_cell.length_b   1.000
_cell.length_c   1.000
_cell.angle_alpha   90.00
_cell.angle_beta   90.00
_cell.angle_gamma   90.00
#
_symmetry.space_group_name_H-M   'P 1'
#
loop_
_entity.id
_entity.type
_entity.pdbx_description
1 polymer ?
#
loop_
_entity_poly.entity_id
_entity_poly.type
_entity_poly.pdbx_seq_one_letter_code
_entity_poly.pdbx_strand_id
1 'polypeptide(L)'
;VAGVLDPVKGHRMAKAALETAVLDAQLRAQGISFAEHLGVTRTSVPSGVSVGIHDSVASTLDAVAGYLDQGYVRIKLKIRPGWDIQPVAAVRDRFGADIPLQVDANAAYTLADTAALRRLDAFGLLLVEQPLGEEDLRQHAELARRISTPVCLDESVVSAAAAADAIALGACSVINIKPGRVGGYLEAWRIHDLARAHGVAVWCGGMLETGIGRVANAALAGLPGFTLPGDISGSDRFYATDLTEPVCMRDGAVEVPRTPGISREPIPERLAQFASAEPAVLRPGR
;
A
#
# COMPACT_ATOMS: atom_id res chain seq x y z
N VAL A 1 16.15 16.16 -2.86
CA VAL A 1 15.21 16.41 -1.74
C VAL A 1 15.63 15.58 -0.53
N ALA A 2 15.78 14.25 -0.67
CA ALA A 2 16.08 13.36 0.46
C ALA A 2 17.30 13.85 1.28
N GLY A 3 18.45 14.11 0.66
CA GLY A 3 19.65 14.56 1.35
C GLY A 3 19.48 15.91 2.09
N VAL A 4 18.68 16.82 1.56
CA VAL A 4 18.37 18.09 2.23
C VAL A 4 17.51 17.89 3.47
N LEU A 5 16.62 16.89 3.45
CA LEU A 5 15.69 16.59 4.55
C LEU A 5 16.26 15.59 5.58
N ASP A 6 17.44 15.03 5.33
CA ASP A 6 18.06 14.01 6.18
C ASP A 6 18.28 14.45 7.65
N PRO A 7 18.69 15.71 7.93
CA PRO A 7 18.84 16.19 9.30
C PRO A 7 17.51 16.23 10.09
N VAL A 8 16.37 16.32 9.40
CA VAL A 8 15.04 16.31 10.04
C VAL A 8 14.67 14.86 10.37
N LYS A 9 14.54 14.53 11.64
CA LYS A 9 14.16 13.17 12.07
C LYS A 9 12.67 12.96 12.00
N GLY A 10 12.24 11.75 11.56
CA GLY A 10 10.82 11.40 11.42
C GLY A 10 10.12 12.14 10.29
N HIS A 11 8.85 12.49 10.50
CA HIS A 11 7.98 13.25 9.58
C HIS A 11 7.94 12.71 8.14
N ARG A 12 7.93 11.39 7.96
CA ARG A 12 8.08 10.74 6.66
C ARG A 12 7.01 11.15 5.65
N MET A 13 5.75 11.29 6.07
CA MET A 13 4.68 11.74 5.17
C MET A 13 4.90 13.17 4.67
N ALA A 14 5.35 14.08 5.54
CA ALA A 14 5.69 15.44 5.12
C ALA A 14 6.89 15.47 4.16
N LYS A 15 7.91 14.65 4.42
CA LYS A 15 9.04 14.48 3.49
C LYS A 15 8.59 13.95 2.13
N ALA A 16 7.71 12.95 2.13
CA ALA A 16 7.11 12.40 0.91
C ALA A 16 6.34 13.47 0.13
N ALA A 17 5.56 14.31 0.81
CA ALA A 17 4.83 15.39 0.16
C ALA A 17 5.77 16.42 -0.51
N LEU A 18 6.83 16.82 0.17
CA LEU A 18 7.84 17.73 -0.40
C LEU A 18 8.60 17.09 -1.57
N GLU A 19 8.98 15.81 -1.45
CA GLU A 19 9.63 15.07 -2.55
C GLU A 19 8.70 15.00 -3.75
N THR A 20 7.44 14.63 -3.53
CA THR A 20 6.43 14.53 -4.59
C THR A 20 6.26 15.85 -5.33
N ALA A 21 6.16 16.96 -4.61
CA ALA A 21 6.01 18.29 -5.22
C ALA A 21 7.22 18.70 -6.09
N VAL A 22 8.44 18.44 -5.60
CA VAL A 22 9.67 18.75 -6.37
C VAL A 22 9.80 17.83 -7.58
N LEU A 23 9.53 16.55 -7.42
CA LEU A 23 9.61 15.57 -8.49
C LEU A 23 8.54 15.85 -9.58
N ASP A 24 7.31 16.22 -9.18
CA ASP A 24 6.27 16.62 -10.12
C ASP A 24 6.70 17.83 -10.97
N ALA A 25 7.22 18.87 -10.33
CA ALA A 25 7.72 20.06 -11.03
C ALA A 25 8.85 19.73 -12.03
N GLN A 26 9.78 18.87 -11.64
CA GLN A 26 10.88 18.42 -12.51
C GLN A 26 10.38 17.62 -13.71
N LEU A 27 9.49 16.67 -13.49
CA LEU A 27 8.96 15.81 -14.55
C LEU A 27 8.09 16.61 -15.53
N ARG A 28 7.29 17.56 -15.05
CA ARG A 28 6.53 18.46 -15.91
C ARG A 28 7.44 19.34 -16.76
N ALA A 29 8.49 19.91 -16.18
CA ALA A 29 9.46 20.71 -16.90
C ALA A 29 10.20 19.92 -18.00
N GLN A 30 10.37 18.61 -17.81
CA GLN A 30 10.97 17.68 -18.79
C GLN A 30 9.96 17.13 -19.80
N GLY A 31 8.67 17.31 -19.57
CA GLY A 31 7.60 16.77 -20.43
C GLY A 31 7.44 15.27 -20.35
N ILE A 32 7.89 14.62 -19.26
CA ILE A 32 7.81 13.15 -19.09
C ILE A 32 6.89 12.77 -17.92
N SER A 33 6.26 11.63 -18.03
CA SER A 33 5.44 11.07 -16.95
C SER A 33 6.30 10.36 -15.90
N PHE A 34 5.74 10.21 -14.70
CA PHE A 34 6.41 9.45 -13.64
C PHE A 34 6.60 7.98 -14.03
N ALA A 35 5.65 7.38 -14.73
CA ALA A 35 5.79 6.02 -15.23
C ALA A 35 6.95 5.88 -16.23
N GLU A 36 7.16 6.86 -17.12
CA GLU A 36 8.33 6.89 -18.02
C GLU A 36 9.63 7.06 -17.25
N HIS A 37 9.66 7.96 -16.26
CA HIS A 37 10.81 8.17 -15.39
C HIS A 37 11.24 6.89 -14.66
N LEU A 38 10.26 6.07 -14.23
CA LEU A 38 10.50 4.78 -13.59
C LEU A 38 10.81 3.65 -14.61
N GLY A 39 10.64 3.87 -15.90
CA GLY A 39 10.77 2.83 -16.93
C GLY A 39 9.63 1.80 -16.92
N VAL A 40 8.43 2.21 -16.44
CA VAL A 40 7.26 1.34 -16.38
C VAL A 40 6.68 1.12 -17.77
N THR A 41 6.47 -0.16 -18.12
CA THR A 41 5.86 -0.57 -19.39
C THR A 41 4.39 -0.99 -19.25
N ARG A 42 3.95 -1.38 -18.04
CA ARG A 42 2.55 -1.74 -17.78
C ARG A 42 1.64 -0.55 -18.04
N THR A 43 0.46 -0.81 -18.59
CA THR A 43 -0.58 0.19 -18.85
C THR A 43 -1.62 0.27 -17.75
N SER A 44 -1.72 -0.76 -16.91
CA SER A 44 -2.63 -0.82 -15.77
C SER A 44 -2.04 -1.69 -14.65
N VAL A 45 -2.56 -1.51 -13.45
CA VAL A 45 -2.19 -2.29 -12.26
C VAL A 45 -3.43 -2.88 -11.60
N PRO A 46 -3.38 -4.15 -11.16
CA PRO A 46 -4.52 -4.80 -10.53
C PRO A 46 -4.83 -4.18 -9.17
N SER A 47 -6.13 -4.07 -8.87
CA SER A 47 -6.65 -3.44 -7.67
C SER A 47 -7.18 -4.47 -6.67
N GLY A 48 -6.67 -4.44 -5.47
CA GLY A 48 -7.22 -5.11 -4.31
C GLY A 48 -7.97 -4.14 -3.40
N VAL A 49 -8.74 -4.69 -2.46
CA VAL A 49 -9.49 -3.92 -1.50
C VAL A 49 -9.28 -4.41 -0.07
N SER A 50 -9.26 -3.47 0.86
CA SER A 50 -9.26 -3.74 2.30
C SER A 50 -10.68 -3.69 2.86
N VAL A 51 -11.08 -4.75 3.56
CA VAL A 51 -12.37 -4.89 4.26
C VAL A 51 -12.09 -4.72 5.76
N GLY A 52 -12.72 -3.73 6.36
CA GLY A 52 -12.60 -3.45 7.79
C GLY A 52 -13.20 -4.56 8.66
N ILE A 53 -13.05 -4.42 9.97
CA ILE A 53 -13.76 -5.25 10.94
C ILE A 53 -15.21 -4.76 11.00
N HIS A 54 -16.15 -5.64 10.71
CA HIS A 54 -17.59 -5.40 10.78
C HIS A 54 -18.18 -5.97 12.08
N ASP A 55 -19.40 -5.60 12.37
CA ASP A 55 -20.11 -6.06 13.58
C ASP A 55 -20.50 -7.54 13.53
N SER A 56 -20.50 -8.15 12.35
CA SER A 56 -20.82 -9.56 12.15
C SER A 56 -20.10 -10.18 10.96
N VAL A 57 -19.98 -11.50 10.97
CA VAL A 57 -19.47 -12.26 9.82
C VAL A 57 -20.38 -12.08 8.59
N ALA A 58 -21.70 -12.00 8.78
CA ALA A 58 -22.64 -11.76 7.70
C ALA A 58 -22.37 -10.43 6.99
N SER A 59 -22.21 -9.35 7.75
CA SER A 59 -21.86 -8.02 7.19
C SER A 59 -20.51 -8.02 6.47
N THR A 60 -19.54 -8.80 6.97
CA THR A 60 -18.26 -8.98 6.29
C THR A 60 -18.41 -9.68 4.94
N LEU A 61 -19.22 -10.76 4.90
CA LEU A 61 -19.51 -11.50 3.67
C LEU A 61 -20.22 -10.64 2.62
N ASP A 62 -21.17 -9.82 3.05
CA ASP A 62 -21.89 -8.91 2.16
C ASP A 62 -20.98 -7.82 1.60
N ALA A 63 -20.07 -7.26 2.43
CA ALA A 63 -19.06 -6.33 1.98
C ALA A 63 -18.09 -6.97 0.97
N VAL A 64 -17.63 -8.20 1.23
CA VAL A 64 -16.77 -8.95 0.29
C VAL A 64 -17.49 -9.19 -1.03
N ALA A 65 -18.76 -9.63 -1.00
CA ALA A 65 -19.56 -9.82 -2.20
C ALA A 65 -19.64 -8.52 -3.03
N GLY A 66 -19.99 -7.41 -2.39
CA GLY A 66 -20.09 -6.11 -3.07
C GLY A 66 -18.76 -5.65 -3.69
N TYR A 67 -17.62 -5.96 -3.09
CA TYR A 67 -16.32 -5.63 -3.69
C TYR A 67 -15.95 -6.56 -4.85
N LEU A 68 -16.27 -7.84 -4.76
CA LEU A 68 -16.09 -8.77 -5.88
C LEU A 68 -16.97 -8.38 -7.07
N ASP A 69 -18.21 -7.96 -6.83
CA ASP A 69 -19.13 -7.45 -7.86
C ASP A 69 -18.61 -6.15 -8.51
N GLN A 70 -17.88 -5.31 -7.75
CA GLN A 70 -17.20 -4.13 -8.26
C GLN A 70 -15.93 -4.48 -9.06
N GLY A 71 -15.52 -5.75 -9.11
CA GLY A 71 -14.39 -6.23 -9.87
C GLY A 71 -13.05 -6.21 -9.15
N TYR A 72 -12.99 -5.98 -7.83
CA TYR A 72 -11.71 -6.08 -7.10
C TYR A 72 -11.16 -7.50 -7.18
N VAL A 73 -9.88 -7.62 -7.55
CA VAL A 73 -9.24 -8.92 -7.83
C VAL A 73 -8.57 -9.56 -6.62
N ARG A 74 -8.50 -8.86 -5.50
CA ARG A 74 -7.93 -9.37 -4.23
C ARG A 74 -8.68 -8.77 -3.06
N ILE A 75 -9.02 -9.60 -2.06
CA ILE A 75 -9.65 -9.21 -0.81
C ILE A 75 -8.60 -9.24 0.32
N LYS A 76 -8.55 -8.18 1.15
CA LYS A 76 -7.79 -8.11 2.38
C LYS A 76 -8.75 -7.93 3.57
N LEU A 77 -8.79 -8.89 4.49
CA LEU A 77 -9.60 -8.77 5.70
C LEU A 77 -8.75 -8.21 6.85
N LYS A 78 -9.28 -7.21 7.54
CA LYS A 78 -8.70 -6.79 8.82
C LYS A 78 -9.01 -7.84 9.90
N ILE A 79 -7.97 -8.23 10.64
CA ILE A 79 -8.08 -9.21 11.71
C ILE A 79 -7.52 -8.68 13.03
N ARG A 80 -7.96 -9.26 14.12
CA ARG A 80 -7.43 -9.07 15.49
C ARG A 80 -7.71 -10.31 16.32
N PRO A 81 -7.08 -10.49 17.49
CA PRO A 81 -7.41 -11.58 18.41
C PRO A 81 -8.93 -11.68 18.65
N GLY A 82 -9.48 -12.89 18.40
CA GLY A 82 -10.91 -13.18 18.50
C GLY A 82 -11.77 -12.78 17.29
N TRP A 83 -11.20 -12.08 16.30
CA TRP A 83 -11.82 -11.77 15.02
C TRP A 83 -10.82 -12.08 13.89
N ASP A 84 -10.57 -13.34 13.65
CA ASP A 84 -9.55 -13.84 12.74
C ASP A 84 -10.04 -15.07 11.97
N ILE A 85 -10.02 -16.24 12.60
CA ILE A 85 -10.33 -17.51 11.95
C ILE A 85 -11.76 -17.56 11.42
N GLN A 86 -12.72 -17.10 12.19
CA GLN A 86 -14.14 -17.21 11.84
C GLN A 86 -14.50 -16.42 10.57
N PRO A 87 -14.17 -15.12 10.44
CA PRO A 87 -14.45 -14.37 9.19
C PRO A 87 -13.66 -14.91 8.00
N VAL A 88 -12.41 -15.36 8.19
CA VAL A 88 -11.59 -15.94 7.11
C VAL A 88 -12.20 -17.26 6.62
N ALA A 89 -12.59 -18.14 7.53
CA ALA A 89 -13.27 -19.40 7.19
C ALA A 89 -14.57 -19.14 6.42
N ALA A 90 -15.41 -18.24 6.91
CA ALA A 90 -16.68 -17.90 6.27
C ALA A 90 -16.50 -17.33 4.85
N VAL A 91 -15.47 -16.51 4.62
CA VAL A 91 -15.14 -16.01 3.28
C VAL A 91 -14.70 -17.16 2.37
N ARG A 92 -13.87 -18.08 2.85
CA ARG A 92 -13.48 -19.27 2.08
C ARG A 92 -14.68 -20.18 1.77
N ASP A 93 -15.54 -20.42 2.74
CA ASP A 93 -16.74 -21.26 2.57
C ASP A 93 -17.71 -20.67 1.52
N ARG A 94 -17.90 -19.35 1.51
CA ARG A 94 -18.84 -18.68 0.61
C ARG A 94 -18.28 -18.44 -0.80
N PHE A 95 -17.02 -18.06 -0.92
CA PHE A 95 -16.43 -17.58 -2.17
C PHE A 95 -15.37 -18.52 -2.76
N GLY A 96 -15.03 -19.59 -2.05
CA GLY A 96 -14.07 -20.61 -2.52
C GLY A 96 -12.60 -20.26 -2.29
N ALA A 97 -11.74 -21.16 -2.77
CA ALA A 97 -10.30 -21.06 -2.61
C ALA A 97 -9.62 -20.15 -3.66
N ASP A 98 -10.29 -19.91 -4.79
CA ASP A 98 -9.69 -19.26 -5.95
C ASP A 98 -9.57 -17.74 -5.81
N ILE A 99 -10.36 -17.10 -4.93
CA ILE A 99 -10.19 -15.68 -4.71
C ILE A 99 -8.88 -15.38 -3.97
N PRO A 100 -8.04 -14.48 -4.49
CA PRO A 100 -6.86 -14.03 -3.78
C PRO A 100 -7.27 -13.35 -2.45
N LEU A 101 -6.96 -14.00 -1.32
CA LEU A 101 -7.33 -13.56 0.02
C LEU A 101 -6.08 -13.35 0.86
N GLN A 102 -5.99 -12.25 1.56
CA GLN A 102 -4.97 -11.94 2.55
C GLN A 102 -5.59 -11.36 3.82
N VAL A 103 -4.85 -11.34 4.89
CA VAL A 103 -5.28 -10.73 6.15
C VAL A 103 -4.29 -9.68 6.61
N ASP A 104 -4.78 -8.68 7.34
CA ASP A 104 -3.99 -7.59 7.90
C ASP A 104 -4.33 -7.41 9.37
N ALA A 105 -3.32 -7.58 10.19
CA ALA A 105 -3.43 -7.56 11.65
C ALA A 105 -3.08 -6.21 12.28
N ASN A 106 -2.47 -5.28 11.54
CA ASN A 106 -2.03 -3.96 12.03
C ASN A 106 -1.39 -4.04 13.43
N ALA A 107 -0.44 -4.95 13.61
CA ALA A 107 0.31 -5.16 14.86
C ALA A 107 -0.53 -5.62 16.07
N ALA A 108 -1.70 -6.23 15.86
CA ALA A 108 -2.61 -6.58 16.95
C ALA A 108 -2.21 -7.83 17.74
N TYR A 109 -1.23 -8.61 17.30
CA TYR A 109 -0.81 -9.85 17.94
C TYR A 109 0.57 -9.72 18.57
N THR A 110 0.89 -10.73 19.36
CA THR A 110 2.22 -10.94 19.95
C THR A 110 2.76 -12.32 19.53
N LEU A 111 4.04 -12.59 19.77
CA LEU A 111 4.60 -13.92 19.49
C LEU A 111 3.92 -15.04 20.30
N ALA A 112 3.30 -14.72 21.45
CA ALA A 112 2.51 -15.69 22.22
C ALA A 112 1.27 -16.19 21.46
N ASP A 113 0.76 -15.40 20.50
CA ASP A 113 -0.40 -15.73 19.69
C ASP A 113 -0.06 -16.64 18.49
N THR A 114 1.18 -17.14 18.38
CA THR A 114 1.64 -17.98 17.26
C THR A 114 0.68 -19.15 16.98
N ALA A 115 0.11 -19.78 18.00
CA ALA A 115 -0.82 -20.90 17.82
C ALA A 115 -2.12 -20.47 17.13
N ALA A 116 -2.62 -19.26 17.39
CA ALA A 116 -3.77 -18.69 16.71
C ALA A 116 -3.43 -18.33 15.26
N LEU A 117 -2.32 -17.61 15.04
CA LEU A 117 -1.86 -17.24 13.70
C LEU A 117 -1.58 -18.46 12.81
N ARG A 118 -1.03 -19.54 13.37
CA ARG A 118 -0.79 -20.79 12.63
C ARG A 118 -2.09 -21.44 12.11
N ARG A 119 -3.23 -21.21 12.76
CA ARG A 119 -4.53 -21.71 12.25
C ARG A 119 -4.91 -21.07 10.91
N LEU A 120 -4.37 -19.91 10.59
CA LEU A 120 -4.57 -19.24 9.30
C LEU A 120 -3.94 -20.02 8.14
N ASP A 121 -2.95 -20.88 8.40
CA ASP A 121 -2.28 -21.69 7.39
C ASP A 121 -3.24 -22.63 6.63
N ALA A 122 -4.39 -22.97 7.24
CA ALA A 122 -5.39 -23.83 6.63
C ALA A 122 -6.18 -23.16 5.48
N PHE A 123 -6.09 -21.83 5.34
CA PHE A 123 -6.96 -21.08 4.43
C PHE A 123 -6.29 -20.66 3.12
N GLY A 124 -5.05 -21.06 2.84
CA GLY A 124 -4.36 -20.72 1.59
C GLY A 124 -4.29 -19.21 1.35
N LEU A 125 -3.95 -18.44 2.38
CA LEU A 125 -3.82 -16.99 2.30
C LEU A 125 -2.59 -16.60 1.49
N LEU A 126 -2.68 -15.49 0.75
CA LEU A 126 -1.51 -14.89 0.08
C LEU A 126 -0.46 -14.46 1.08
N LEU A 127 -0.89 -13.91 2.22
CA LEU A 127 -0.03 -13.40 3.27
C LEU A 127 -0.82 -13.05 4.55
N VAL A 128 -0.10 -12.92 5.66
CA VAL A 128 -0.52 -12.21 6.87
C VAL A 128 0.31 -10.92 7.00
N GLU A 129 -0.37 -9.77 6.94
CA GLU A 129 0.27 -8.45 6.98
C GLU A 129 0.41 -7.98 8.42
N GLN A 130 1.60 -7.49 8.76
CA GLN A 130 2.01 -6.90 10.05
C GLN A 130 1.37 -7.57 11.27
N PRO A 131 1.66 -8.85 11.50
CA PRO A 131 1.04 -9.56 12.62
C PRO A 131 1.48 -9.05 13.99
N LEU A 132 2.75 -8.65 14.16
CA LEU A 132 3.33 -8.25 15.43
C LEU A 132 3.70 -6.77 15.46
N GLY A 133 4.21 -6.30 16.60
CA GLY A 133 4.61 -4.90 16.81
C GLY A 133 5.56 -4.34 15.74
N GLU A 134 5.39 -3.07 15.44
CA GLU A 134 6.05 -2.39 14.31
C GLU A 134 7.59 -2.40 14.40
N GLU A 135 8.16 -2.35 15.61
CA GLU A 135 9.60 -2.25 15.83
C GLU A 135 10.27 -3.61 16.00
N ASP A 136 9.53 -4.72 15.92
CA ASP A 136 10.06 -6.06 16.29
C ASP A 136 10.28 -6.97 15.09
N LEU A 137 11.31 -6.71 14.31
CA LEU A 137 11.71 -7.59 13.21
C LEU A 137 12.17 -8.98 13.69
N ARG A 138 12.74 -9.06 14.88
CA ARG A 138 13.26 -10.33 15.42
C ARG A 138 12.13 -11.30 15.72
N GLN A 139 11.04 -10.86 16.35
CA GLN A 139 9.89 -11.74 16.60
C GLN A 139 9.12 -12.08 15.32
N HIS A 140 9.07 -11.18 14.34
CA HIS A 140 8.54 -11.52 13.01
C HIS A 140 9.36 -12.62 12.34
N ALA A 141 10.69 -12.60 12.43
CA ALA A 141 11.55 -13.66 11.92
C ALA A 141 11.30 -15.00 12.66
N GLU A 142 11.03 -14.96 13.95
CA GLU A 142 10.66 -16.13 14.72
C GLU A 142 9.28 -16.68 14.34
N LEU A 143 8.29 -15.79 14.15
CA LEU A 143 6.96 -16.17 13.69
C LEU A 143 7.00 -16.76 12.27
N ALA A 144 7.74 -16.17 11.35
CA ALA A 144 7.87 -16.63 9.98
C ALA A 144 8.41 -18.06 9.86
N ARG A 145 9.20 -18.54 10.85
CA ARG A 145 9.65 -19.95 10.92
C ARG A 145 8.59 -20.92 11.46
N ARG A 146 7.52 -20.40 12.07
CA ARG A 146 6.52 -21.21 12.80
C ARG A 146 5.19 -21.32 12.07
N ILE A 147 4.94 -20.48 11.06
CA ILE A 147 3.73 -20.49 10.23
C ILE A 147 4.10 -20.70 8.78
N SER A 148 3.16 -21.23 7.98
CA SER A 148 3.36 -21.46 6.55
C SER A 148 2.84 -20.29 5.72
N THR A 149 1.90 -19.53 6.24
CA THR A 149 1.37 -18.32 5.60
C THR A 149 2.48 -17.27 5.47
N PRO A 150 2.76 -16.73 4.27
CA PRO A 150 3.79 -15.73 4.09
C PRO A 150 3.59 -14.50 4.99
N VAL A 151 4.62 -14.09 5.72
CA VAL A 151 4.59 -12.85 6.52
C VAL A 151 4.89 -11.67 5.61
N CYS A 152 4.02 -10.67 5.65
CA CYS A 152 4.19 -9.38 4.99
C CYS A 152 4.44 -8.29 6.04
N LEU A 153 5.44 -7.44 5.82
CA LEU A 153 5.69 -6.27 6.66
C LEU A 153 5.19 -5.00 5.98
N ASP A 154 4.51 -4.17 6.76
CA ASP A 154 4.01 -2.84 6.41
C ASP A 154 4.66 -1.77 7.31
N GLU A 155 4.15 -1.63 8.53
CA GLU A 155 4.57 -0.62 9.48
C GLU A 155 6.05 -0.73 9.86
N SER A 156 6.59 -1.93 9.90
CA SER A 156 8.00 -2.19 10.22
C SER A 156 8.97 -1.73 9.12
N VAL A 157 8.52 -1.59 7.88
CA VAL A 157 9.38 -1.18 6.75
C VAL A 157 9.24 0.32 6.50
N VAL A 158 10.08 1.09 7.13
CA VAL A 158 10.08 2.55 7.07
C VAL A 158 11.21 3.15 6.22
N SER A 159 12.11 2.30 5.70
CA SER A 159 13.23 2.68 4.84
C SER A 159 13.81 1.45 4.11
N ALA A 160 14.66 1.67 3.12
CA ALA A 160 15.41 0.60 2.46
C ALA A 160 16.35 -0.13 3.45
N ALA A 161 16.89 0.57 4.44
CA ALA A 161 17.71 -0.05 5.50
C ALA A 161 16.85 -1.01 6.35
N ALA A 162 15.67 -0.58 6.79
CA ALA A 162 14.74 -1.46 7.53
C ALA A 162 14.29 -2.67 6.69
N ALA A 163 14.08 -2.47 5.38
CA ALA A 163 13.78 -3.58 4.47
C ALA A 163 14.95 -4.56 4.36
N ALA A 164 16.19 -4.07 4.26
CA ALA A 164 17.39 -4.91 4.22
C ALA A 164 17.53 -5.75 5.50
N ASP A 165 17.33 -5.13 6.67
CA ASP A 165 17.36 -5.83 7.95
C ASP A 165 16.26 -6.89 8.06
N ALA A 166 15.04 -6.57 7.64
CA ALA A 166 13.91 -7.51 7.62
C ALA A 166 14.20 -8.73 6.74
N ILE A 167 14.76 -8.50 5.55
CA ILE A 167 15.14 -9.56 4.61
C ILE A 167 16.27 -10.41 5.19
N ALA A 168 17.32 -9.78 5.71
CA ALA A 168 18.47 -10.47 6.29
C ALA A 168 18.11 -11.36 7.48
N LEU A 169 17.14 -10.94 8.30
CA LEU A 169 16.63 -11.71 9.43
C LEU A 169 15.67 -12.83 9.01
N GLY A 170 15.15 -12.79 7.77
CA GLY A 170 14.06 -13.66 7.34
C GLY A 170 12.74 -13.32 8.04
N ALA A 171 12.51 -12.04 8.34
CA ALA A 171 11.33 -11.56 9.04
C ALA A 171 10.08 -11.51 8.13
N CYS A 172 10.27 -11.50 6.83
CA CYS A 172 9.18 -11.48 5.86
C CYS A 172 9.59 -12.12 4.53
N SER A 173 8.59 -12.50 3.76
CA SER A 173 8.71 -12.92 2.36
C SER A 173 7.95 -11.96 1.42
N VAL A 174 7.22 -11.00 1.99
CA VAL A 174 6.47 -9.97 1.27
C VAL A 174 6.65 -8.62 1.97
N ILE A 175 6.72 -7.54 1.19
CA ILE A 175 6.75 -6.17 1.73
C ILE A 175 5.61 -5.35 1.11
N ASN A 176 4.85 -4.69 1.97
CA ASN A 176 3.91 -3.64 1.59
C ASN A 176 4.63 -2.29 1.52
N ILE A 177 4.75 -1.73 0.32
CA ILE A 177 5.43 -0.45 0.12
C ILE A 177 4.38 0.67 0.08
N LYS A 178 4.49 1.63 1.02
CA LYS A 178 3.67 2.84 1.06
C LYS A 178 4.58 4.07 0.96
N PRO A 179 4.61 4.79 -0.17
CA PRO A 179 5.51 5.94 -0.37
C PRO A 179 5.45 6.98 0.76
N GLY A 180 4.24 7.30 1.25
CA GLY A 180 4.07 8.21 2.39
C GLY A 180 4.74 7.71 3.67
N ARG A 181 4.70 6.42 3.96
CA ARG A 181 5.30 5.80 5.15
C ARG A 181 6.82 5.81 5.09
N VAL A 182 7.40 5.53 3.93
CA VAL A 182 8.84 5.40 3.77
C VAL A 182 9.56 6.73 3.49
N GLY A 183 8.81 7.82 3.28
CA GLY A 183 9.39 9.15 3.13
C GLY A 183 9.50 9.64 1.69
N GLY A 184 8.92 8.93 0.72
CA GLY A 184 8.82 9.35 -0.67
C GLY A 184 8.91 8.21 -1.67
N TYR A 185 8.72 8.54 -2.95
CA TYR A 185 8.74 7.59 -4.05
C TYR A 185 10.14 7.08 -4.39
N LEU A 186 11.17 7.90 -4.19
CA LEU A 186 12.57 7.48 -4.41
C LEU A 186 12.99 6.42 -3.40
N GLU A 187 12.58 6.56 -2.14
CA GLU A 187 12.84 5.53 -1.13
C GLU A 187 11.98 4.27 -1.38
N ALA A 188 10.74 4.45 -1.78
CA ALA A 188 9.86 3.34 -2.19
C ALA A 188 10.48 2.54 -3.35
N TRP A 189 11.07 3.21 -4.33
CA TRP A 189 11.75 2.57 -5.45
C TRP A 189 13.00 1.80 -5.00
N ARG A 190 13.80 2.36 -4.08
CA ARG A 190 14.96 1.64 -3.50
C ARG A 190 14.53 0.35 -2.78
N ILE A 191 13.43 0.40 -2.01
CA ILE A 191 12.88 -0.78 -1.35
C ILE A 191 12.43 -1.82 -2.39
N HIS A 192 11.74 -1.40 -3.46
CA HIS A 192 11.34 -2.27 -4.57
C HIS A 192 12.54 -2.98 -5.19
N ASP A 193 13.60 -2.23 -5.55
CA ASP A 193 14.78 -2.80 -6.19
C ASP A 193 15.53 -3.77 -5.27
N LEU A 194 15.65 -3.43 -3.98
CA LEU A 194 16.22 -4.29 -2.97
C LEU A 194 15.42 -5.60 -2.82
N ALA A 195 14.11 -5.50 -2.64
CA ALA A 195 13.23 -6.66 -2.50
C ALA A 195 13.30 -7.57 -3.73
N ARG A 196 13.27 -6.98 -4.93
CA ARG A 196 13.40 -7.70 -6.19
C ARG A 196 14.73 -8.44 -6.30
N ALA A 197 15.84 -7.81 -5.90
CA ALA A 197 17.17 -8.43 -5.92
C ALA A 197 17.27 -9.64 -4.98
N HIS A 198 16.47 -9.68 -3.93
CA HIS A 198 16.40 -10.77 -2.95
C HIS A 198 15.24 -11.76 -3.19
N GLY A 199 14.46 -11.59 -4.26
CA GLY A 199 13.32 -12.48 -4.55
C GLY A 199 12.14 -12.30 -3.59
N VAL A 200 12.07 -11.18 -2.86
CA VAL A 200 10.97 -10.83 -1.96
C VAL A 200 9.86 -10.15 -2.76
N ALA A 201 8.64 -10.66 -2.65
CA ALA A 201 7.49 -10.09 -3.34
C ALA A 201 7.10 -8.72 -2.74
N VAL A 202 6.63 -7.81 -3.58
CA VAL A 202 6.14 -6.52 -3.12
C VAL A 202 4.77 -6.18 -3.69
N TRP A 203 4.03 -5.34 -2.96
CA TRP A 203 2.81 -4.71 -3.43
C TRP A 203 2.71 -3.28 -2.90
N CYS A 204 1.97 -2.43 -3.60
CA CYS A 204 1.80 -1.04 -3.23
C CYS A 204 0.55 -0.91 -2.34
N GLY A 205 0.77 -0.59 -1.08
CA GLY A 205 -0.31 -0.29 -0.14
C GLY A 205 -0.91 1.09 -0.41
N GLY A 206 -2.17 1.25 -0.03
CA GLY A 206 -2.88 2.52 -0.07
C GLY A 206 -2.99 3.13 1.32
N MET A 207 -3.10 4.44 1.31
CA MET A 207 -3.60 5.25 2.41
C MET A 207 -4.93 5.88 1.95
N LEU A 208 -5.36 6.96 2.54
CA LEU A 208 -6.52 7.72 2.08
C LEU A 208 -6.09 8.79 1.06
N GLU A 209 -5.34 8.38 0.02
CA GLU A 209 -4.87 9.29 -1.00
C GLU A 209 -6.03 9.85 -1.82
N THR A 210 -5.95 11.14 -2.14
CA THR A 210 -6.68 11.74 -3.25
C THR A 210 -6.11 11.26 -4.59
N GLY A 211 -6.72 11.65 -5.70
CA GLY A 211 -6.23 11.30 -7.03
C GLY A 211 -4.76 11.64 -7.25
N ILE A 212 -4.22 12.65 -6.55
CA ILE A 212 -2.80 13.03 -6.62
C ILE A 212 -1.90 11.85 -6.22
N GLY A 213 -2.04 11.34 -5.00
CA GLY A 213 -1.21 10.22 -4.53
C GLY A 213 -1.59 8.88 -5.17
N ARG A 214 -2.88 8.70 -5.48
CA ARG A 214 -3.39 7.45 -6.05
C ARG A 214 -2.82 7.16 -7.44
N VAL A 215 -2.78 8.18 -8.29
CA VAL A 215 -2.19 8.09 -9.64
C VAL A 215 -0.69 7.83 -9.58
N ALA A 216 0.02 8.49 -8.66
CA ALA A 216 1.44 8.26 -8.44
C ALA A 216 1.73 6.84 -7.93
N ASN A 217 0.88 6.30 -7.03
CA ASN A 217 0.97 4.93 -6.57
C ASN A 217 0.73 3.91 -7.70
N ALA A 218 -0.20 4.20 -8.63
CA ALA A 218 -0.42 3.36 -9.80
C ALA A 218 0.82 3.32 -10.71
N ALA A 219 1.50 4.46 -10.89
CA ALA A 219 2.75 4.50 -11.63
C ALA A 219 3.85 3.66 -10.96
N LEU A 220 4.04 3.82 -9.63
CA LEU A 220 5.00 3.01 -8.87
C LEU A 220 4.69 1.52 -8.95
N ALA A 221 3.43 1.12 -8.76
CA ALA A 221 2.98 -0.27 -8.82
C ALA A 221 3.10 -0.89 -10.22
N GLY A 222 3.33 -0.07 -11.24
CA GLY A 222 3.66 -0.52 -12.59
C GLY A 222 5.06 -1.15 -12.72
N LEU A 223 5.96 -0.95 -11.77
CA LEU A 223 7.29 -1.57 -11.76
C LEU A 223 7.22 -3.12 -11.71
N PRO A 224 8.16 -3.83 -12.35
CA PRO A 224 8.05 -5.29 -12.53
C PRO A 224 8.00 -6.09 -11.23
N GLY A 225 8.63 -5.62 -10.15
CA GLY A 225 8.67 -6.31 -8.86
C GLY A 225 7.37 -6.26 -8.08
N PHE A 226 6.45 -5.36 -8.42
CA PHE A 226 5.09 -5.36 -7.85
C PHE A 226 4.27 -6.50 -8.46
N THR A 227 4.33 -7.66 -7.83
CA THR A 227 3.74 -8.91 -8.32
C THR A 227 2.38 -9.23 -7.72
N LEU A 228 2.02 -8.56 -6.62
CA LEU A 228 0.73 -8.73 -5.95
C LEU A 228 -0.16 -7.50 -6.19
N PRO A 229 -1.50 -7.68 -6.25
CA PRO A 229 -2.44 -6.57 -6.40
C PRO A 229 -2.32 -5.57 -5.24
N GLY A 230 -2.22 -4.28 -5.56
CA GLY A 230 -2.11 -3.20 -4.59
C GLY A 230 -3.46 -2.75 -4.00
N ASP A 231 -3.41 -1.92 -2.94
CA ASP A 231 -4.59 -1.20 -2.44
C ASP A 231 -4.78 0.13 -3.20
N ILE A 232 -4.82 0.06 -4.54
CA ILE A 232 -4.99 1.22 -5.43
C ILE A 232 -6.36 1.10 -6.08
N SER A 233 -7.34 1.79 -5.50
CA SER A 233 -8.76 1.75 -5.92
C SER A 233 -9.15 2.97 -6.76
N GLY A 234 -10.39 3.02 -7.26
CA GLY A 234 -10.99 4.25 -7.75
C GLY A 234 -11.12 5.33 -6.66
N SER A 235 -11.27 6.59 -7.07
CA SER A 235 -11.45 7.72 -6.14
C SER A 235 -12.72 7.58 -5.32
N ASP A 236 -13.78 7.06 -5.91
CA ASP A 236 -15.11 6.85 -5.32
C ASP A 236 -15.10 5.91 -4.10
N ARG A 237 -14.03 5.17 -3.90
CA ARG A 237 -13.83 4.36 -2.70
C ARG A 237 -13.83 5.20 -1.41
N PHE A 238 -13.34 6.43 -1.47
CA PHE A 238 -13.12 7.28 -0.30
C PHE A 238 -13.71 8.69 -0.44
N TYR A 239 -13.90 9.18 -1.66
CA TYR A 239 -14.27 10.55 -1.92
C TYR A 239 -15.46 10.66 -2.87
N ALA A 240 -16.52 11.33 -2.43
CA ALA A 240 -17.62 11.73 -3.31
C ALA A 240 -17.14 12.76 -4.36
N THR A 241 -16.18 13.60 -3.97
CA THR A 241 -15.49 14.56 -4.86
C THR A 241 -14.00 14.49 -4.58
N ASP A 242 -13.21 14.16 -5.60
CA ASP A 242 -11.74 14.13 -5.51
C ASP A 242 -11.16 15.50 -5.90
N LEU A 243 -9.95 15.80 -5.46
CA LEU A 243 -9.21 17.02 -5.82
C LEU A 243 -8.80 17.07 -7.30
N THR A 244 -8.68 15.90 -7.94
CA THR A 244 -8.36 15.76 -9.38
C THR A 244 -9.59 15.24 -10.14
N GLU A 245 -9.46 15.08 -11.45
CA GLU A 245 -10.40 14.20 -12.15
C GLU A 245 -10.35 12.80 -11.52
N PRO A 246 -11.52 12.15 -11.32
CA PRO A 246 -11.58 10.88 -10.62
C PRO A 246 -10.70 9.80 -11.25
N VAL A 247 -10.02 9.06 -10.41
CA VAL A 247 -9.37 7.80 -10.81
C VAL A 247 -10.45 6.73 -10.85
N CYS A 248 -10.58 6.06 -11.98
CA CYS A 248 -11.57 5.00 -12.17
C CYS A 248 -10.89 3.64 -12.19
N MET A 249 -11.50 2.66 -11.52
CA MET A 249 -11.16 1.26 -11.70
C MET A 249 -11.97 0.69 -12.86
N ARG A 250 -11.33 -0.06 -13.75
CA ARG A 250 -11.96 -0.77 -14.88
C ARG A 250 -11.40 -2.19 -14.95
N ASP A 251 -12.27 -3.17 -15.07
CA ASP A 251 -11.89 -4.59 -15.15
C ASP A 251 -10.89 -5.02 -14.05
N GLY A 252 -11.13 -4.56 -12.82
CA GLY A 252 -10.29 -4.88 -11.67
C GLY A 252 -8.92 -4.21 -11.64
N ALA A 253 -8.69 -3.20 -12.45
CA ALA A 253 -7.41 -2.51 -12.57
C ALA A 253 -7.56 -0.99 -12.64
N VAL A 254 -6.51 -0.30 -12.26
CA VAL A 254 -6.36 1.16 -12.39
C VAL A 254 -5.30 1.45 -13.44
N GLU A 255 -5.59 2.42 -14.31
CA GLU A 255 -4.69 2.83 -15.38
C GLU A 255 -3.39 3.46 -14.83
N VAL A 256 -2.27 3.11 -15.45
CA VAL A 256 -0.97 3.75 -15.19
C VAL A 256 -0.90 5.05 -16.01
N PRO A 257 -0.76 6.22 -15.36
CA PRO A 257 -0.79 7.51 -16.04
C PRO A 257 0.44 7.71 -16.95
N ARG A 258 0.21 8.38 -18.09
CA ARG A 258 1.26 8.73 -19.07
C ARG A 258 1.34 10.24 -19.31
N THR A 259 0.62 11.04 -18.53
CA THR A 259 0.72 12.49 -18.59
C THR A 259 1.98 12.99 -17.90
N PRO A 260 2.62 14.09 -18.37
CA PRO A 260 3.79 14.67 -17.70
C PRO A 260 3.54 15.00 -16.23
N GLY A 261 4.55 14.76 -15.39
CA GLY A 261 4.48 14.94 -13.94
C GLY A 261 4.34 13.62 -13.19
N ILE A 262 4.25 13.71 -11.87
CA ILE A 262 4.05 12.54 -11.00
C ILE A 262 2.57 12.16 -10.88
N SER A 263 1.69 13.12 -11.10
CA SER A 263 0.25 13.00 -10.88
C SER A 263 -0.57 13.89 -11.83
N ARG A 264 -1.89 13.75 -11.73
CA ARG A 264 -2.84 14.68 -12.32
C ARG A 264 -2.81 16.02 -11.59
N GLU A 265 -3.10 17.10 -12.29
CA GLU A 265 -3.24 18.42 -11.66
C GLU A 265 -4.48 18.48 -10.79
N PRO A 266 -4.40 19.09 -9.61
CA PRO A 266 -5.58 19.37 -8.82
C PRO A 266 -6.45 20.41 -9.53
N ILE A 267 -7.77 20.26 -9.43
CA ILE A 267 -8.74 21.21 -9.96
C ILE A 267 -8.79 22.40 -9.01
N PRO A 268 -8.45 23.65 -9.47
CA PRO A 268 -8.29 24.80 -8.59
C PRO A 268 -9.50 25.09 -7.70
N GLU A 269 -10.72 24.96 -8.27
CA GLU A 269 -11.97 25.22 -7.56
C GLU A 269 -12.19 24.21 -6.42
N ARG A 270 -11.87 22.92 -6.67
CA ARG A 270 -11.96 21.87 -5.64
C ARG A 270 -10.90 22.05 -4.58
N LEU A 271 -9.67 22.42 -4.99
CA LEU A 271 -8.61 22.71 -4.05
C LEU A 271 -8.99 23.86 -3.11
N ALA A 272 -9.53 24.96 -3.65
CA ALA A 272 -10.00 26.11 -2.88
C ALA A 272 -11.16 25.72 -1.94
N GLN A 273 -12.09 24.87 -2.39
CA GLN A 273 -13.23 24.41 -1.60
C GLN A 273 -12.81 23.62 -0.37
N PHE A 274 -11.77 22.77 -0.50
CA PHE A 274 -11.33 21.87 0.57
C PHE A 274 -10.11 22.36 1.36
N ALA A 275 -9.53 23.51 0.98
CA ALA A 275 -8.44 24.11 1.73
C ALA A 275 -8.93 24.57 3.10
N SER A 276 -8.27 24.15 4.16
CA SER A 276 -8.61 24.52 5.54
C SER A 276 -7.93 25.81 6.01
N ALA A 277 -6.99 26.35 5.22
CA ALA A 277 -6.24 27.55 5.52
C ALA A 277 -5.76 28.23 4.22
N GLU A 278 -5.43 29.52 4.31
CA GLU A 278 -4.79 30.25 3.23
C GLU A 278 -3.42 29.64 2.90
N PRO A 279 -3.02 29.60 1.61
CA PRO A 279 -1.73 29.08 1.20
C PRO A 279 -0.57 29.82 1.88
N ALA A 280 0.30 29.07 2.56
CA ALA A 280 1.55 29.65 3.06
C ALA A 280 2.53 29.87 1.90
N VAL A 281 2.98 31.10 1.69
CA VAL A 281 4.01 31.42 0.72
C VAL A 281 5.37 31.36 1.39
N LEU A 282 6.12 30.31 1.12
CA LEU A 282 7.51 30.19 1.56
C LEU A 282 8.39 30.99 0.60
N ARG A 283 9.06 32.01 1.13
CA ARG A 283 10.07 32.77 0.36
C ARG A 283 11.47 32.23 0.73
N PRO A 284 12.40 32.11 -0.24
CA PRO A 284 13.79 31.80 0.10
C PRO A 284 14.29 32.82 1.13
N GLY A 285 14.89 32.30 2.22
CA GLY A 285 15.57 33.16 3.16
C GLY A 285 16.71 33.93 2.45
N ARG A 286 16.87 35.20 2.82
CA ARG A 286 17.99 36.03 2.34
C ARG A 286 19.29 35.55 2.95
#